data_d5d74f29740e1afcdc143c6268e7f429
#
_entry.id   d5d74f29740e1afcdc143c6268e7f429
#
_cell.length_a   1.000
_cell.length_b   1.000
_cell.length_c   1.000
_cell.angle_alpha   90.00
_cell.angle_beta   90.00
_cell.angle_gamma   90.00
#
_symmetry.space_group_name_H-M   'P 1'
#
loop_
_entity.id
_entity.type
_entity.pdbx_description
1 polymer ?
#
loop_
_entity_poly.entity_id
_entity_poly.type
_entity_poly.pdbx_seq_one_letter_code
_entity_poly.pdbx_strand_id
1 'polypeptide(L)'
;NSRADNAAFWSAVPHTKIHKLHSGIPSMMVNVMSAIVCRDFDGFELSSRDMDWEAIAKDNNFPGLLRRAIKDTITVGDGAWKLSNDPELSDYPIIEYFSGEQVDFIYKRGRLREVIFRTIYNASNSKSYVLYEHYGWGYIKYVLREMATGDPVPLDTLDETRELQDIALFDYDEDADGKPKVRSDVMLAVPMLLQDSSKWQGRGESLIDRKESAFDALDEILSQWADAVRSGRPTKYIPRALAPVNAKGEIVAPNDFDNAYILTKDDMRETGTAKIEVVQPEIKSESYLQAYITYLDLCLQGFMSPSTLGIDTKKLDNAE
;
A
#
# COMPACT_ATOMS: atom_id res chain seq x y z
N ASN A 1 9.65 -5.43 -8.17
CA ASN A 1 9.99 -4.13 -8.78
C ASN A 1 11.42 -3.79 -8.43
N SER A 2 12.28 -3.67 -9.45
CA SER A 2 13.67 -3.31 -9.20
C SER A 2 13.76 -1.87 -8.69
N ARG A 3 14.73 -1.58 -7.80
CA ARG A 3 15.00 -0.22 -7.33
C ARG A 3 15.22 0.80 -8.46
N ALA A 4 15.53 0.34 -9.68
CA ALA A 4 15.71 1.18 -10.86
C ALA A 4 14.40 1.80 -11.35
N ASP A 5 13.25 1.11 -11.20
CA ASP A 5 11.97 1.64 -11.62
C ASP A 5 11.49 2.78 -10.70
N ASN A 6 11.85 2.73 -9.41
CA ASN A 6 11.47 3.78 -8.45
C ASN A 6 12.21 5.10 -8.69
N ALA A 7 13.37 5.10 -9.36
CA ALA A 7 14.12 6.33 -9.67
C ALA A 7 13.40 7.20 -10.72
N ALA A 8 12.42 6.67 -11.43
CA ALA A 8 11.62 7.43 -12.40
C ALA A 8 10.50 8.25 -11.75
N PHE A 9 10.14 7.96 -10.49
CA PHE A 9 9.08 8.67 -9.77
C PHE A 9 9.61 9.88 -9.03
N TRP A 10 8.90 10.99 -9.12
CA TRP A 10 9.23 12.22 -8.40
C TRP A 10 9.24 12.00 -6.87
N SER A 11 8.31 11.20 -6.36
CA SER A 11 8.25 10.85 -4.94
C SER A 11 9.51 10.15 -4.42
N ALA A 12 10.21 9.40 -5.27
CA ALA A 12 11.45 8.68 -4.92
C ALA A 12 12.71 9.56 -5.00
N VAL A 13 12.65 10.68 -5.73
CA VAL A 13 13.81 11.59 -5.88
C VAL A 13 13.95 12.47 -4.61
N PRO A 14 15.13 12.53 -3.98
CA PRO A 14 15.33 13.39 -2.83
C PRO A 14 15.31 14.87 -3.22
N HIS A 15 14.39 15.64 -2.61
CA HIS A 15 14.32 17.09 -2.75
C HIS A 15 14.57 17.73 -1.39
N THR A 16 15.53 18.64 -1.32
CA THR A 16 15.92 19.30 -0.05
C THR A 16 15.09 20.54 0.25
N LYS A 17 14.47 21.15 -0.75
CA LYS A 17 13.79 22.45 -0.63
C LYS A 17 12.27 22.37 -0.74
N ILE A 18 11.74 21.42 -1.50
CA ILE A 18 10.29 21.26 -1.70
C ILE A 18 9.76 20.22 -0.73
N HIS A 19 8.76 20.60 0.08
CA HIS A 19 8.05 19.66 0.94
C HIS A 19 7.09 18.83 0.08
N LYS A 20 7.28 17.51 0.06
CA LYS A 20 6.44 16.59 -0.69
C LYS A 20 5.10 16.39 0.01
N LEU A 21 4.03 16.66 -0.73
CA LEU A 21 2.66 16.42 -0.31
C LEU A 21 2.13 15.20 -1.05
N HIS A 22 1.40 14.36 -0.34
CA HIS A 22 0.68 13.23 -0.93
C HIS A 22 -0.81 13.52 -0.93
N SER A 23 -1.45 13.36 -2.07
CA SER A 23 -2.89 13.60 -2.27
C SER A 23 -3.78 12.66 -1.46
N GLY A 24 -3.29 11.45 -1.19
CA GLY A 24 -4.06 10.38 -0.56
C GLY A 24 -5.16 9.78 -1.44
N ILE A 25 -5.26 10.20 -2.71
CA ILE A 25 -6.28 9.71 -3.64
C ILE A 25 -6.28 8.18 -3.79
N PRO A 26 -5.12 7.48 -3.94
CA PRO A 26 -5.10 6.03 -4.02
C PRO A 26 -5.78 5.36 -2.82
N SER A 27 -5.50 5.83 -1.60
CA SER A 27 -6.12 5.29 -0.38
C SER A 27 -7.63 5.56 -0.34
N MET A 28 -8.08 6.73 -0.78
CA MET A 28 -9.50 7.06 -0.87
C MET A 28 -10.22 6.17 -1.88
N MET A 29 -9.63 5.94 -3.06
CA MET A 29 -10.17 5.03 -4.07
C MET A 29 -10.33 3.61 -3.52
N VAL A 30 -9.29 3.04 -2.92
CA VAL A 30 -9.33 1.71 -2.31
C VAL A 30 -10.44 1.61 -1.26
N ASN A 31 -10.56 2.60 -0.39
CA ASN A 31 -11.58 2.62 0.65
C ASN A 31 -13.01 2.67 0.07
N VAL A 32 -13.25 3.50 -0.94
CA VAL A 32 -14.56 3.61 -1.59
C VAL A 32 -14.90 2.33 -2.35
N MET A 33 -13.96 1.81 -3.16
CA MET A 33 -14.18 0.57 -3.92
C MET A 33 -14.41 -0.62 -3.01
N SER A 34 -13.63 -0.79 -1.96
CA SER A 34 -13.82 -1.87 -0.99
C SER A 34 -15.17 -1.77 -0.27
N ALA A 35 -15.62 -0.55 0.06
CA ALA A 35 -16.91 -0.34 0.68
C ALA A 35 -18.08 -0.70 -0.26
N ILE A 36 -17.97 -0.37 -1.55
CA ILE A 36 -18.97 -0.73 -2.57
C ILE A 36 -19.03 -2.25 -2.70
N VAL A 37 -17.89 -2.92 -2.91
CA VAL A 37 -17.85 -4.39 -3.06
C VAL A 37 -18.38 -5.11 -1.82
N CYS A 38 -18.00 -4.65 -0.61
CA CYS A 38 -18.50 -5.23 0.63
C CYS A 38 -20.01 -5.03 0.83
N ARG A 39 -20.56 -3.90 0.35
CA ARG A 39 -21.99 -3.61 0.45
C ARG A 39 -22.83 -4.51 -0.48
N ASP A 40 -22.28 -4.80 -1.66
CA ASP A 40 -22.97 -5.59 -2.68
C ASP A 40 -22.82 -7.10 -2.44
N PHE A 41 -22.12 -7.50 -1.37
CA PHE A 41 -21.99 -8.90 -0.99
C PHE A 41 -23.16 -9.33 -0.08
N ASP A 42 -24.06 -10.15 -0.61
CA ASP A 42 -25.27 -10.60 0.08
C ASP A 42 -25.07 -11.83 1.00
N GLY A 43 -23.84 -12.37 1.05
CA GLY A 43 -23.51 -13.54 1.86
C GLY A 43 -23.40 -14.84 1.07
N PHE A 44 -23.32 -15.96 1.80
CA PHE A 44 -23.32 -17.31 1.23
C PHE A 44 -24.59 -18.06 1.62
N GLU A 45 -25.21 -18.74 0.66
CA GLU A 45 -26.31 -19.67 0.90
C GLU A 45 -25.79 -21.11 0.75
N LEU A 46 -25.84 -21.87 1.82
CA LEU A 46 -25.46 -23.29 1.87
C LEU A 46 -26.68 -24.17 1.99
N SER A 47 -27.40 -24.38 0.96
CA SER A 47 -28.69 -25.08 0.74
C SER A 47 -29.20 -26.10 1.80
N SER A 48 -28.37 -26.60 2.71
CA SER A 48 -28.75 -27.51 3.79
C SER A 48 -27.96 -27.31 5.11
N ARG A 49 -27.05 -26.35 5.20
CA ARG A 49 -26.15 -26.12 6.35
C ARG A 49 -25.96 -24.64 6.70
N ASP A 50 -26.97 -23.81 6.48
CA ASP A 50 -26.89 -22.39 6.76
C ASP A 50 -26.58 -22.09 8.24
N MET A 51 -27.15 -22.89 9.16
CA MET A 51 -26.87 -22.74 10.59
C MET A 51 -25.41 -23.05 10.96
N ASP A 52 -24.81 -24.05 10.30
CA ASP A 52 -23.41 -24.39 10.53
C ASP A 52 -22.51 -23.25 10.00
N TRP A 53 -22.86 -22.68 8.84
CA TRP A 53 -22.14 -21.54 8.27
C TRP A 53 -22.25 -20.28 9.15
N GLU A 54 -23.44 -19.97 9.68
CA GLU A 54 -23.60 -18.81 10.56
C GLU A 54 -22.71 -18.92 11.80
N ALA A 55 -22.60 -20.13 12.40
CA ALA A 55 -21.74 -20.37 13.54
C ALA A 55 -20.24 -20.15 13.18
N ILE A 56 -19.78 -20.74 12.07
CA ILE A 56 -18.41 -20.60 11.57
C ILE A 56 -18.10 -19.13 11.24
N ALA A 57 -18.99 -18.45 10.52
CA ALA A 57 -18.83 -17.07 10.13
C ALA A 57 -18.75 -16.12 11.33
N LYS A 58 -19.52 -16.39 12.37
CA LYS A 58 -19.50 -15.62 13.61
C LYS A 58 -18.21 -15.84 14.39
N ASP A 59 -17.78 -17.09 14.54
CA ASP A 59 -16.56 -17.46 15.25
C ASP A 59 -15.33 -16.78 14.60
N ASN A 60 -15.23 -16.84 13.28
CA ASN A 60 -14.16 -16.25 12.50
C ASN A 60 -14.28 -14.71 12.28
N ASN A 61 -15.35 -14.06 12.75
CA ASN A 61 -15.67 -12.67 12.38
C ASN A 61 -15.56 -12.44 10.86
N PHE A 62 -16.15 -13.36 10.09
CA PHE A 62 -16.01 -13.42 8.63
C PHE A 62 -16.32 -12.09 7.91
N PRO A 63 -17.35 -11.30 8.28
CA PRO A 63 -17.60 -10.01 7.63
C PRO A 63 -16.43 -9.01 7.79
N GLY A 64 -15.79 -9.00 8.95
CA GLY A 64 -14.60 -8.17 9.21
C GLY A 64 -13.40 -8.64 8.42
N LEU A 65 -13.20 -9.96 8.38
CA LEU A 65 -12.10 -10.59 7.62
C LEU A 65 -12.27 -10.39 6.11
N LEU A 66 -13.50 -10.54 5.58
CA LEU A 66 -13.82 -10.31 4.17
C LEU A 66 -13.55 -8.87 3.77
N ARG A 67 -13.96 -7.89 4.58
CA ARG A 67 -13.71 -6.48 4.32
C ARG A 67 -12.21 -6.19 4.22
N ARG A 68 -11.43 -6.76 5.14
CA ARG A 68 -9.97 -6.64 5.11
C ARG A 68 -9.38 -7.28 3.86
N ALA A 69 -9.81 -8.49 3.51
CA ALA A 69 -9.35 -9.23 2.34
C ALA A 69 -9.64 -8.48 1.04
N ILE A 70 -10.86 -7.96 0.87
CA ILE A 70 -11.24 -7.16 -0.31
C ILE A 70 -10.36 -5.91 -0.41
N LYS A 71 -10.21 -5.16 0.67
CA LYS A 71 -9.38 -3.95 0.69
C LYS A 71 -7.93 -4.26 0.32
N ASP A 72 -7.38 -5.32 0.88
CA ASP A 72 -6.00 -5.73 0.66
C ASP A 72 -5.79 -6.24 -0.78
N THR A 73 -6.70 -7.06 -1.28
CA THR A 73 -6.68 -7.54 -2.68
C THR A 73 -6.76 -6.38 -3.68
N ILE A 74 -7.58 -5.36 -3.43
CA ILE A 74 -7.65 -4.16 -4.27
C ILE A 74 -6.31 -3.40 -4.26
N THR A 75 -5.63 -3.37 -3.11
CA THR A 75 -4.38 -2.64 -2.93
C THR A 75 -3.18 -3.39 -3.54
N VAL A 76 -3.07 -4.70 -3.27
CA VAL A 76 -1.90 -5.51 -3.65
C VAL A 76 -2.11 -6.22 -5.00
N GLY A 77 -3.38 -6.50 -5.34
CA GLY A 77 -3.79 -7.19 -6.57
C GLY A 77 -4.23 -8.62 -6.32
N ASP A 78 -3.66 -9.30 -5.34
CA ASP A 78 -4.00 -10.66 -4.99
C ASP A 78 -3.79 -10.98 -3.50
N GLY A 79 -4.22 -12.15 -3.12
CA GLY A 79 -4.06 -12.79 -1.84
C GLY A 79 -4.61 -14.21 -1.89
N ALA A 80 -4.71 -14.86 -0.75
CA ALA A 80 -5.32 -16.17 -0.68
C ALA A 80 -6.00 -16.41 0.67
N TRP A 81 -7.04 -17.22 0.61
CA TRP A 81 -7.71 -17.79 1.76
C TRP A 81 -7.14 -19.15 2.06
N LYS A 82 -7.04 -19.50 3.33
CA LYS A 82 -6.81 -20.88 3.78
C LYS A 82 -7.80 -21.26 4.86
N LEU A 83 -8.05 -22.56 4.94
CA LEU A 83 -8.76 -23.21 6.03
C LEU A 83 -7.74 -23.99 6.86
N SER A 84 -7.76 -23.80 8.14
CA SER A 84 -6.99 -24.56 9.12
C SER A 84 -7.91 -25.07 10.23
N ASN A 85 -7.43 -26.03 11.01
CA ASN A 85 -8.14 -26.54 12.17
C ASN A 85 -7.17 -26.56 13.35
N ASP A 86 -7.55 -25.88 14.40
CA ASP A 86 -6.82 -25.89 15.68
C ASP A 86 -7.83 -26.04 16.81
N PRO A 87 -7.97 -27.28 17.34
CA PRO A 87 -8.96 -27.55 18.39
C PRO A 87 -8.69 -26.84 19.72
N GLU A 88 -7.49 -26.31 19.92
CA GLU A 88 -7.16 -25.51 21.11
C GLU A 88 -7.71 -24.09 21.02
N LEU A 89 -7.89 -23.58 19.78
CA LEU A 89 -8.36 -22.23 19.53
C LEU A 89 -9.86 -22.15 19.25
N SER A 90 -10.42 -23.09 18.50
CA SER A 90 -11.82 -23.08 18.10
C SER A 90 -12.37 -24.48 17.85
N ASP A 91 -13.66 -24.67 18.16
CA ASP A 91 -14.44 -25.87 17.78
C ASP A 91 -14.82 -25.86 16.29
N TYR A 92 -14.59 -24.75 15.58
CA TYR A 92 -14.93 -24.56 14.17
C TYR A 92 -13.68 -24.45 13.30
N PRO A 93 -13.80 -24.72 11.99
CA PRO A 93 -12.71 -24.44 11.05
C PRO A 93 -12.29 -22.96 11.10
N ILE A 94 -11.00 -22.70 11.12
CA ILE A 94 -10.43 -21.36 11.14
C ILE A 94 -10.24 -20.89 9.69
N ILE A 95 -10.83 -19.75 9.37
CA ILE A 95 -10.70 -19.08 8.07
C ILE A 95 -9.68 -17.97 8.19
N GLU A 96 -8.62 -18.03 7.40
CA GLU A 96 -7.57 -17.02 7.38
C GLU A 96 -7.40 -16.44 5.98
N TYR A 97 -7.04 -15.15 5.92
CA TYR A 97 -6.67 -14.47 4.68
C TYR A 97 -5.25 -13.94 4.79
N PHE A 98 -4.47 -14.19 3.74
CA PHE A 98 -3.10 -13.72 3.58
C PHE A 98 -2.98 -12.84 2.35
N SER A 99 -2.29 -11.71 2.53
CA SER A 99 -1.97 -10.78 1.44
C SER A 99 -1.08 -11.42 0.38
N GLY A 100 -1.16 -10.95 -0.84
CA GLY A 100 -0.30 -11.38 -1.94
C GLY A 100 1.20 -11.27 -1.66
N GLU A 101 1.60 -10.38 -0.75
CA GLU A 101 3.00 -10.29 -0.30
C GLU A 101 3.45 -11.50 0.52
N GLN A 102 2.52 -12.22 1.14
CA GLN A 102 2.76 -13.37 2.02
C GLN A 102 2.43 -14.70 1.34
N VAL A 103 2.00 -14.68 0.08
CA VAL A 103 1.51 -15.87 -0.63
C VAL A 103 2.23 -16.05 -1.96
N ASP A 104 2.53 -17.30 -2.31
CA ASP A 104 3.00 -17.69 -3.63
C ASP A 104 2.07 -18.73 -4.23
N PHE A 105 1.85 -18.64 -5.54
CA PHE A 105 1.01 -19.57 -6.30
C PHE A 105 1.86 -20.42 -7.25
N ILE A 106 1.75 -21.72 -7.16
CA ILE A 106 2.46 -22.64 -8.02
C ILE A 106 1.51 -23.21 -9.07
N TYR A 107 1.77 -22.84 -10.32
CA TYR A 107 1.00 -23.34 -11.47
C TYR A 107 1.81 -24.34 -12.28
N LYS A 108 1.12 -25.36 -12.82
CA LYS A 108 1.67 -26.29 -13.78
C LYS A 108 0.71 -26.43 -14.96
N ARG A 109 1.16 -26.06 -16.16
CA ARG A 109 0.34 -26.05 -17.38
C ARG A 109 -0.97 -25.26 -17.20
N GLY A 110 -0.89 -24.08 -16.57
CA GLY A 110 -2.04 -23.21 -16.32
C GLY A 110 -2.99 -23.64 -15.21
N ARG A 111 -2.69 -24.76 -14.49
CA ARG A 111 -3.52 -25.24 -13.38
C ARG A 111 -2.82 -25.00 -12.06
N LEU A 112 -3.54 -24.47 -11.10
CA LEU A 112 -3.06 -24.28 -9.73
C LEU A 112 -2.71 -25.65 -9.11
N ARG A 113 -1.50 -25.75 -8.57
CA ARG A 113 -0.99 -26.95 -7.91
C ARG A 113 -0.83 -26.77 -6.42
N GLU A 114 -0.30 -25.65 -5.99
CA GLU A 114 -0.08 -25.32 -4.60
C GLU A 114 -0.30 -23.83 -4.36
N VAL A 115 -0.74 -23.49 -3.16
CA VAL A 115 -0.71 -22.16 -2.58
C VAL A 115 0.25 -22.23 -1.40
N ILE A 116 1.26 -21.36 -1.37
CA ILE A 116 2.27 -21.34 -0.32
C ILE A 116 2.05 -20.10 0.53
N PHE A 117 1.80 -20.29 1.81
CA PHE A 117 1.69 -19.21 2.79
C PHE A 117 3.01 -19.06 3.55
N ARG A 118 3.39 -17.83 3.86
CA ARG A 118 4.61 -17.48 4.58
C ARG A 118 4.28 -16.78 5.88
N THR A 119 4.68 -17.37 7.00
CA THR A 119 4.53 -16.78 8.33
C THR A 119 5.91 -16.58 8.96
N ILE A 120 6.19 -15.37 9.45
CA ILE A 120 7.47 -15.02 10.05
C ILE A 120 7.35 -15.15 11.57
N TYR A 121 8.27 -15.91 12.17
CA TYR A 121 8.42 -16.05 13.61
C TYR A 121 9.75 -15.45 14.08
N ASN A 122 9.70 -14.65 15.14
CA ASN A 122 10.87 -14.06 15.77
C ASN A 122 11.14 -14.80 17.08
N ALA A 123 12.19 -15.61 17.11
CA ALA A 123 12.54 -16.36 18.31
C ALA A 123 13.32 -15.51 19.31
N SER A 124 13.31 -15.95 20.56
CA SER A 124 14.00 -15.30 21.69
C SER A 124 15.53 -15.22 21.54
N ASN A 125 16.11 -16.03 20.65
CA ASN A 125 17.55 -16.06 20.35
C ASN A 125 17.99 -15.00 19.31
N SER A 126 17.17 -14.00 19.01
CA SER A 126 17.38 -12.97 17.98
C SER A 126 17.46 -13.53 16.54
N LYS A 127 17.02 -14.75 16.32
CA LYS A 127 16.87 -15.34 15.00
C LYS A 127 15.42 -15.22 14.53
N SER A 128 15.24 -15.04 13.24
CA SER A 128 13.93 -15.05 12.60
C SER A 128 13.81 -16.26 11.70
N TYR A 129 12.65 -16.88 11.72
CA TYR A 129 12.32 -18.06 10.93
C TYR A 129 11.10 -17.77 10.08
N VAL A 130 11.01 -18.43 8.94
CA VAL A 130 9.85 -18.37 8.06
C VAL A 130 9.28 -19.77 7.93
N LEU A 131 8.03 -19.93 8.32
CA LEU A 131 7.25 -21.12 8.04
C LEU A 131 6.62 -20.99 6.67
N TYR A 132 6.87 -21.97 5.81
CA TYR A 132 6.23 -22.14 4.52
C TYR A 132 5.20 -23.26 4.64
N GLU A 133 3.95 -22.92 4.45
CA GLU A 133 2.83 -23.85 4.45
C GLU A 133 2.39 -24.06 3.00
N HIS A 134 2.67 -25.24 2.44
CA HIS A 134 2.35 -25.62 1.08
C HIS A 134 0.99 -26.33 1.06
N TYR A 135 -0.06 -25.63 0.69
CA TYR A 135 -1.40 -26.18 0.52
C TYR A 135 -1.54 -26.75 -0.88
N GLY A 136 -1.53 -28.07 -0.98
CA GLY A 136 -1.75 -28.80 -2.22
C GLY A 136 -3.10 -29.52 -2.23
N TRP A 137 -3.34 -30.25 -3.28
CA TRP A 137 -4.55 -31.05 -3.44
C TRP A 137 -4.48 -32.28 -2.52
N GLY A 138 -5.26 -32.30 -1.43
CA GLY A 138 -5.34 -33.38 -0.46
C GLY A 138 -4.24 -33.39 0.62
N TYR A 139 -3.35 -32.41 0.64
CA TYR A 139 -2.26 -32.34 1.61
C TYR A 139 -1.86 -30.94 1.98
N ILE A 140 -1.24 -30.80 3.15
CA ILE A 140 -0.50 -29.61 3.57
C ILE A 140 0.92 -30.05 3.94
N LYS A 141 1.94 -29.36 3.39
CA LYS A 141 3.34 -29.62 3.69
C LYS A 141 3.93 -28.40 4.41
N TYR A 142 4.59 -28.62 5.53
CA TYR A 142 5.23 -27.58 6.31
C TYR A 142 6.74 -27.61 6.15
N VAL A 143 7.35 -26.43 5.96
CA VAL A 143 8.80 -26.28 5.84
C VAL A 143 9.21 -25.04 6.62
N LEU A 144 9.97 -25.22 7.69
CA LEU A 144 10.55 -24.13 8.46
C LEU A 144 11.94 -23.80 7.92
N ARG A 145 12.24 -22.51 7.73
CA ARG A 145 13.58 -22.05 7.29
C ARG A 145 14.08 -20.92 8.16
N GLU A 146 15.39 -20.90 8.43
CA GLU A 146 16.03 -19.73 9.04
C GLU A 146 16.08 -18.58 8.02
N MET A 147 15.60 -17.40 8.41
CA MET A 147 15.46 -16.26 7.47
C MET A 147 16.81 -15.74 6.97
N ALA A 148 17.87 -15.80 7.81
CA ALA A 148 19.18 -15.27 7.46
C ALA A 148 19.94 -16.12 6.45
N THR A 149 19.86 -17.46 6.56
CA THR A 149 20.60 -18.41 5.72
C THR A 149 19.72 -19.00 4.61
N GLY A 150 18.40 -19.06 4.81
CA GLY A 150 17.47 -19.76 3.95
C GLY A 150 17.48 -21.29 4.12
N ASP A 151 18.29 -21.81 5.06
CA ASP A 151 18.40 -23.25 5.29
C ASP A 151 17.15 -23.81 5.97
N PRO A 152 16.71 -25.01 5.59
CA PRO A 152 15.62 -25.68 6.28
C PRO A 152 16.08 -26.11 7.69
N VAL A 153 15.20 -25.91 8.67
CA VAL A 153 15.40 -26.33 10.05
C VAL A 153 14.24 -27.23 10.49
N PRO A 154 14.45 -28.12 11.49
CA PRO A 154 13.38 -28.96 12.00
C PRO A 154 12.22 -28.12 12.58
N LEU A 155 10.98 -28.63 12.45
CA LEU A 155 9.78 -27.95 12.95
C LEU A 155 9.75 -27.81 14.47
N ASP A 156 10.42 -28.70 15.20
CA ASP A 156 10.57 -28.65 16.66
C ASP A 156 11.52 -27.54 17.16
N THR A 157 12.11 -26.77 16.25
CA THR A 157 12.97 -25.61 16.59
C THR A 157 12.18 -24.50 17.28
N LEU A 158 10.90 -24.36 16.98
CA LEU A 158 9.99 -23.38 17.59
C LEU A 158 8.85 -24.10 18.31
N ASP A 159 8.40 -23.54 19.42
CA ASP A 159 7.25 -24.08 20.16
C ASP A 159 5.98 -24.04 19.31
N GLU A 160 5.80 -22.98 18.52
CA GLU A 160 4.63 -22.77 17.63
C GLU A 160 4.55 -23.77 16.48
N THR A 161 5.65 -24.39 16.09
CA THR A 161 5.68 -25.34 14.96
C THR A 161 5.97 -26.78 15.39
N ARG A 162 6.21 -27.02 16.66
CA ARG A 162 6.62 -28.33 17.22
C ARG A 162 5.61 -29.44 16.95
N GLU A 163 4.30 -29.12 16.98
CA GLU A 163 3.22 -30.09 16.80
C GLU A 163 2.88 -30.35 15.32
N LEU A 164 3.45 -29.54 14.42
CA LEU A 164 3.21 -29.70 12.99
C LEU A 164 3.96 -30.93 12.47
N GLN A 165 3.29 -31.71 11.62
CA GLN A 165 3.91 -32.78 10.86
C GLN A 165 4.50 -32.24 9.55
N ASP A 166 5.59 -32.83 9.07
CA ASP A 166 6.18 -32.42 7.77
C ASP A 166 5.16 -32.44 6.65
N ILE A 167 4.28 -33.42 6.61
CA ILE A 167 3.18 -33.53 5.65
C ILE A 167 1.93 -34.03 6.38
N ALA A 168 0.86 -33.23 6.36
CA ALA A 168 -0.47 -33.62 6.79
C ALA A 168 -1.33 -34.00 5.57
N LEU A 169 -1.87 -35.21 5.57
CA LEU A 169 -2.81 -35.70 4.56
C LEU A 169 -4.23 -35.58 5.10
N PHE A 170 -5.12 -34.91 4.38
CA PHE A 170 -6.51 -34.72 4.79
C PHE A 170 -7.52 -35.27 3.78
N ASP A 171 -7.12 -35.55 2.55
CA ASP A 171 -7.97 -36.16 1.52
C ASP A 171 -7.17 -37.27 0.82
N TYR A 172 -7.32 -38.49 1.32
CA TYR A 172 -6.60 -39.65 0.79
C TYR A 172 -7.44 -40.93 0.88
N ASP A 173 -7.16 -41.84 -0.03
CA ASP A 173 -7.63 -43.23 0.02
C ASP A 173 -6.43 -44.13 0.35
N GLU A 174 -6.71 -45.35 0.80
CA GLU A 174 -5.71 -46.40 0.93
C GLU A 174 -5.60 -47.15 -0.40
N ASP A 175 -4.36 -47.43 -0.86
CA ASP A 175 -4.13 -48.29 -1.97
C ASP A 175 -4.26 -49.79 -1.58
N ALA A 176 -4.09 -50.71 -2.54
CA ALA A 176 -4.20 -52.14 -2.28
C ALA A 176 -3.18 -52.67 -1.25
N ASP A 177 -2.11 -51.91 -0.98
CA ASP A 177 -1.06 -52.25 -0.01
C ASP A 177 -1.26 -51.51 1.33
N GLY A 178 -2.37 -50.78 1.54
CA GLY A 178 -2.68 -50.01 2.73
C GLY A 178 -1.87 -48.72 2.87
N LYS A 179 -1.28 -48.21 1.76
CA LYS A 179 -0.55 -46.93 1.77
C LYS A 179 -1.47 -45.77 1.40
N PRO A 180 -1.33 -44.61 2.03
CA PRO A 180 -2.13 -43.47 1.72
C PRO A 180 -1.85 -42.95 0.29
N LYS A 181 -2.91 -42.82 -0.49
CA LYS A 181 -2.89 -42.23 -1.83
C LYS A 181 -3.75 -40.98 -1.84
N VAL A 182 -3.14 -39.82 -2.10
CA VAL A 182 -3.84 -38.53 -2.13
C VAL A 182 -4.89 -38.53 -3.24
N ARG A 183 -6.13 -38.20 -2.92
CA ARG A 183 -7.25 -38.16 -3.88
C ARG A 183 -7.17 -36.99 -4.84
N SER A 184 -6.63 -35.87 -4.43
CA SER A 184 -6.51 -34.64 -5.22
C SER A 184 -7.83 -33.94 -5.55
N ASP A 185 -8.86 -34.18 -4.78
CA ASP A 185 -10.20 -33.62 -5.00
C ASP A 185 -10.44 -32.35 -4.20
N VAL A 186 -9.69 -32.14 -3.12
CA VAL A 186 -9.85 -31.00 -2.20
C VAL A 186 -8.54 -30.24 -2.03
N MET A 187 -8.64 -28.94 -2.04
CA MET A 187 -7.58 -27.99 -1.64
C MET A 187 -8.15 -27.05 -0.58
N LEU A 188 -7.49 -26.93 0.58
CA LEU A 188 -7.92 -26.05 1.67
C LEU A 188 -7.40 -24.63 1.55
N ALA A 189 -7.03 -24.22 0.34
CA ALA A 189 -6.61 -22.86 0.03
C ALA A 189 -7.20 -22.40 -1.30
N VAL A 190 -7.62 -21.13 -1.36
CA VAL A 190 -8.23 -20.53 -2.56
C VAL A 190 -7.57 -19.19 -2.83
N PRO A 191 -6.97 -18.99 -4.03
CA PRO A 191 -6.51 -17.68 -4.45
C PRO A 191 -7.65 -16.68 -4.57
N MET A 192 -7.38 -15.44 -4.22
CA MET A 192 -8.24 -14.28 -4.42
C MET A 192 -7.49 -13.27 -5.28
N LEU A 193 -7.93 -13.05 -6.51
CA LEU A 193 -7.32 -12.14 -7.46
C LEU A 193 -8.34 -11.05 -7.84
N LEU A 194 -7.88 -9.80 -7.95
CA LEU A 194 -8.72 -8.71 -8.43
C LEU A 194 -8.92 -8.82 -9.95
N GLN A 195 -7.80 -8.91 -10.67
CA GLN A 195 -7.72 -9.14 -12.11
C GLN A 195 -6.38 -9.81 -12.44
N ASP A 196 -6.33 -10.54 -13.53
CA ASP A 196 -5.09 -11.20 -13.94
C ASP A 196 -4.02 -10.18 -14.33
N SER A 197 -2.81 -10.37 -13.80
CA SER A 197 -1.68 -9.53 -14.15
C SER A 197 -1.19 -9.84 -15.56
N SER A 198 -1.02 -8.79 -16.37
CA SER A 198 -0.41 -8.92 -17.69
C SER A 198 1.10 -9.19 -17.64
N LYS A 199 1.75 -8.91 -16.48
CA LYS A 199 3.19 -9.06 -16.28
C LYS A 199 3.56 -10.39 -15.62
N TRP A 200 2.71 -10.89 -14.74
CA TRP A 200 3.01 -12.03 -13.86
C TRP A 200 1.93 -13.10 -13.98
N GLN A 201 2.29 -14.21 -14.62
CA GLN A 201 1.35 -15.33 -14.79
C GLN A 201 0.87 -15.86 -13.44
N GLY A 202 -0.47 -15.94 -13.28
CA GLY A 202 -1.10 -16.48 -12.10
C GLY A 202 -1.06 -15.57 -10.86
N ARG A 203 -0.69 -14.30 -11.04
CA ARG A 203 -0.76 -13.25 -10.02
C ARG A 203 -1.84 -12.25 -10.38
N GLY A 204 -2.35 -11.56 -9.38
CA GLY A 204 -3.26 -10.43 -9.58
C GLY A 204 -2.53 -9.12 -9.86
N GLU A 205 -3.26 -8.16 -10.41
CA GLU A 205 -2.80 -6.79 -10.63
C GLU A 205 -3.60 -5.85 -9.73
N SER A 206 -2.90 -4.96 -9.01
CA SER A 206 -3.51 -3.94 -8.17
C SER A 206 -4.34 -2.95 -9.00
N LEU A 207 -5.36 -2.38 -8.39
CA LEU A 207 -6.14 -1.31 -9.00
C LEU A 207 -5.27 -0.10 -9.40
N ILE A 208 -4.16 0.09 -8.70
CA ILE A 208 -3.30 1.28 -8.82
C ILE A 208 -2.16 1.08 -9.82
N ASP A 209 -1.77 -0.16 -10.10
CA ASP A 209 -0.54 -0.51 -10.86
C ASP A 209 -0.37 0.20 -12.21
N ARG A 210 -1.49 0.50 -12.91
CA ARG A 210 -1.42 1.18 -14.22
C ARG A 210 -1.48 2.70 -14.12
N LYS A 211 -1.67 3.24 -12.92
CA LYS A 211 -1.89 4.67 -12.67
C LYS A 211 -0.82 5.29 -11.77
N GLU A 212 0.19 4.52 -11.35
CA GLU A 212 1.26 4.98 -10.44
C GLU A 212 1.88 6.31 -10.89
N SER A 213 2.22 6.42 -12.17
CA SER A 213 2.80 7.65 -12.73
C SER A 213 1.85 8.85 -12.72
N ALA A 214 0.55 8.62 -12.87
CA ALA A 214 -0.45 9.68 -12.79
C ALA A 214 -0.62 10.19 -11.35
N PHE A 215 -0.63 9.28 -10.37
CA PHE A 215 -0.68 9.65 -8.96
C PHE A 215 0.59 10.39 -8.52
N ASP A 216 1.76 9.94 -8.98
CA ASP A 216 3.03 10.60 -8.69
C ASP A 216 3.08 12.03 -9.26
N ALA A 217 2.61 12.24 -10.49
CA ALA A 217 2.50 13.55 -11.11
C ALA A 217 1.48 14.46 -10.40
N LEU A 218 0.37 13.91 -9.89
CA LEU A 218 -0.60 14.65 -9.09
C LEU A 218 0.03 15.15 -7.78
N ASP A 219 0.76 14.30 -7.09
CA ASP A 219 1.48 14.64 -5.85
C ASP A 219 2.58 15.68 -6.11
N GLU A 220 3.27 15.59 -7.23
CA GLU A 220 4.25 16.59 -7.68
C GLU A 220 3.60 17.96 -7.86
N ILE A 221 2.48 18.04 -8.58
CA ILE A 221 1.76 19.30 -8.82
C ILE A 221 1.31 19.93 -7.51
N LEU A 222 0.73 19.15 -6.58
CA LEU A 222 0.32 19.64 -5.27
C LEU A 222 1.50 20.20 -4.48
N SER A 223 2.64 19.52 -4.52
CA SER A 223 3.85 19.94 -3.83
C SER A 223 4.43 21.22 -4.41
N GLN A 224 4.49 21.31 -5.74
CA GLN A 224 4.96 22.49 -6.45
C GLN A 224 4.02 23.69 -6.24
N TRP A 225 2.71 23.47 -6.24
CA TRP A 225 1.74 24.52 -5.96
C TRP A 225 1.89 25.06 -4.54
N ALA A 226 1.98 24.19 -3.55
CA ALA A 226 2.23 24.60 -2.17
C ALA A 226 3.55 25.38 -2.01
N ASP A 227 4.60 24.98 -2.73
CA ASP A 227 5.89 25.68 -2.75
C ASP A 227 5.79 27.05 -3.45
N ALA A 228 5.06 27.13 -4.57
CA ALA A 228 4.79 28.39 -5.26
C ALA A 228 4.04 29.39 -4.39
N VAL A 229 3.02 28.91 -3.64
CA VAL A 229 2.30 29.76 -2.66
C VAL A 229 3.24 30.26 -1.55
N ARG A 230 4.14 29.41 -1.08
CA ARG A 230 5.15 29.77 -0.08
C ARG A 230 6.16 30.78 -0.63
N SER A 231 6.69 30.52 -1.83
CA SER A 231 7.67 31.35 -2.51
C SER A 231 7.08 32.65 -3.05
N GLY A 232 5.76 32.69 -3.30
CA GLY A 232 5.02 33.90 -3.74
C GLY A 232 4.83 34.94 -2.65
N ARG A 233 5.33 34.73 -1.44
CA ARG A 233 5.36 35.75 -0.39
C ARG A 233 6.29 36.90 -0.80
N PRO A 234 5.97 38.16 -0.42
CA PRO A 234 6.84 39.28 -0.72
C PRO A 234 8.25 39.06 -0.14
N THR A 235 9.25 39.02 -1.01
CA THR A 235 10.65 38.96 -0.61
C THR A 235 11.21 40.38 -0.57
N LYS A 236 11.82 40.76 0.54
CA LYS A 236 12.43 42.07 0.74
C LYS A 236 13.92 41.97 0.44
N TYR A 237 14.39 42.77 -0.50
CA TYR A 237 15.80 42.94 -0.71
C TYR A 237 16.26 44.15 0.12
N ILE A 238 17.09 43.89 1.13
CA ILE A 238 17.47 44.88 2.13
C ILE A 238 18.99 45.09 2.04
N PRO A 239 19.46 46.34 1.76
CA PRO A 239 20.86 46.67 1.92
C PRO A 239 21.35 46.38 3.33
N ARG A 240 22.56 45.91 3.48
CA ARG A 240 23.12 45.53 4.78
C ARG A 240 23.05 46.63 5.83
N ALA A 241 23.21 47.88 5.40
CA ALA A 241 23.07 49.06 6.29
C ALA A 241 21.68 49.27 6.87
N LEU A 242 20.64 48.73 6.19
CA LEU A 242 19.23 48.84 6.62
C LEU A 242 18.67 47.51 7.20
N ALA A 243 19.54 46.49 7.39
CA ALA A 243 19.13 45.20 7.90
C ALA A 243 18.57 45.32 9.35
N PRO A 244 17.52 44.56 9.69
CA PRO A 244 17.00 44.56 11.06
C PRO A 244 18.04 43.97 12.02
N VAL A 245 18.25 44.64 13.15
CA VAL A 245 19.16 44.23 14.20
C VAL A 245 18.44 43.87 15.47
N ASN A 246 18.94 42.91 16.23
CA ASN A 246 18.44 42.55 17.54
C ASN A 246 18.91 43.54 18.61
N ALA A 247 18.47 43.38 19.85
CA ALA A 247 18.86 44.26 20.99
C ALA A 247 20.37 44.23 21.26
N LYS A 248 21.15 43.30 20.70
CA LYS A 248 22.61 43.17 20.79
C LYS A 248 23.35 43.83 19.60
N GLY A 249 22.61 44.39 18.64
CA GLY A 249 23.18 44.95 17.42
C GLY A 249 23.57 43.93 16.34
N GLU A 250 23.20 42.68 16.47
CA GLU A 250 23.44 41.65 15.49
C GLU A 250 22.30 41.59 14.46
N ILE A 251 22.61 41.36 13.19
CA ILE A 251 21.60 41.21 12.13
C ILE A 251 20.74 40.03 12.44
N VAL A 252 19.42 40.20 12.48
CA VAL A 252 18.45 39.13 12.66
C VAL A 252 18.49 38.23 11.43
N ALA A 253 18.78 36.95 11.60
CA ALA A 253 18.84 36.00 10.50
C ALA A 253 17.49 35.90 9.79
N PRO A 254 17.45 35.91 8.44
CA PRO A 254 16.21 35.65 7.71
C PRO A 254 15.75 34.21 7.94
N ASN A 255 14.45 34.01 7.95
CA ASN A 255 13.82 32.71 7.93
C ASN A 255 12.69 32.69 6.90
N ASP A 256 12.34 31.50 6.43
CA ASP A 256 11.36 31.33 5.35
C ASP A 256 9.90 31.56 5.79
N PHE A 257 9.63 31.69 7.09
CA PHE A 257 8.26 31.79 7.62
C PHE A 257 7.89 33.21 8.09
N ASP A 258 8.72 33.79 8.94
CA ASP A 258 8.35 35.05 9.64
C ASP A 258 9.12 36.27 9.14
N ASN A 259 10.34 36.07 8.67
CA ASN A 259 11.24 37.16 8.35
C ASN A 259 12.06 36.84 7.08
N ALA A 260 11.35 36.71 5.96
CA ALA A 260 12.00 36.46 4.66
C ALA A 260 12.57 37.76 4.09
N TYR A 261 13.89 37.83 4.00
CA TYR A 261 14.60 38.92 3.31
C TYR A 261 15.95 38.44 2.77
N ILE A 262 16.41 39.14 1.76
CA ILE A 262 17.74 38.90 1.14
C ILE A 262 18.61 40.12 1.38
N LEU A 263 19.77 39.92 2.00
CA LEU A 263 20.76 40.97 2.16
C LEU A 263 21.45 41.26 0.83
N THR A 264 21.40 42.50 0.39
CA THR A 264 22.16 43.00 -0.75
C THR A 264 23.41 43.73 -0.28
N LYS A 265 24.42 43.85 -1.18
CA LYS A 265 25.55 44.68 -0.91
C LYS A 265 25.11 46.14 -0.85
N ASP A 266 25.70 46.90 0.07
CA ASP A 266 25.50 48.33 0.10
C ASP A 266 26.03 48.96 -1.20
N ASP A 267 25.26 49.86 -1.81
CA ASP A 267 25.70 50.58 -3.00
C ASP A 267 26.73 51.62 -2.56
N MET A 268 27.99 51.41 -2.94
CA MET A 268 29.14 52.27 -2.59
C MET A 268 29.24 53.53 -3.50
N ARG A 269 28.24 53.81 -4.34
CA ARG A 269 28.18 55.00 -5.16
C ARG A 269 27.79 56.21 -4.32
N GLU A 270 28.49 57.31 -4.43
CA GLU A 270 28.25 58.56 -3.71
C GLU A 270 26.83 59.15 -3.85
N THR A 271 26.03 58.65 -4.79
CA THR A 271 24.67 59.08 -5.09
C THR A 271 23.61 57.99 -4.83
N GLY A 272 24.01 56.84 -4.32
CA GLY A 272 23.09 55.70 -4.06
C GLY A 272 22.34 55.85 -2.76
N THR A 273 21.05 56.13 -2.80
CA THR A 273 20.15 56.03 -1.63
C THR A 273 19.85 54.55 -1.39
N ALA A 274 20.28 54.05 -0.23
CA ALA A 274 19.96 52.67 0.16
C ALA A 274 18.41 52.48 0.18
N LYS A 275 17.91 51.62 -0.69
CA LYS A 275 16.47 51.43 -0.90
C LYS A 275 16.11 49.98 -0.60
N ILE A 276 15.05 49.78 0.18
CA ILE A 276 14.44 48.46 0.37
C ILE A 276 13.56 48.21 -0.85
N GLU A 277 13.86 47.13 -1.54
CA GLU A 277 13.07 46.66 -2.68
C GLU A 277 12.23 45.46 -2.25
N VAL A 278 10.92 45.50 -2.56
CA VAL A 278 10.00 44.42 -2.28
C VAL A 278 9.59 43.83 -3.61
N VAL A 279 9.90 42.55 -3.79
CA VAL A 279 9.51 41.79 -4.97
C VAL A 279 8.51 40.71 -4.57
N GLN A 280 7.36 40.73 -5.21
CA GLN A 280 6.34 39.69 -5.02
C GLN A 280 6.13 38.98 -6.36
N PRO A 281 6.56 37.70 -6.46
CA PRO A 281 6.28 36.90 -7.65
C PRO A 281 4.77 36.67 -7.82
N GLU A 282 4.33 36.71 -9.05
CA GLU A 282 2.95 36.31 -9.37
C GLU A 282 2.80 34.81 -9.28
N ILE A 283 1.82 34.33 -8.51
CA ILE A 283 1.49 32.92 -8.39
C ILE A 283 0.50 32.58 -9.51
N LYS A 284 0.90 31.71 -10.43
CA LYS A 284 0.03 31.20 -11.51
C LYS A 284 -0.97 30.15 -10.99
N SER A 285 -1.82 30.54 -10.05
CA SER A 285 -2.75 29.65 -9.34
C SER A 285 -3.70 28.92 -10.28
N GLU A 286 -4.19 29.60 -11.32
CA GLU A 286 -5.07 29.05 -12.34
C GLU A 286 -4.39 27.90 -13.11
N SER A 287 -3.13 28.07 -13.51
CA SER A 287 -2.37 27.01 -14.20
C SER A 287 -2.18 25.77 -13.32
N TYR A 288 -1.91 25.95 -12.02
CA TYR A 288 -1.82 24.83 -11.07
C TYR A 288 -3.15 24.14 -10.86
N LEU A 289 -4.26 24.92 -10.76
CA LEU A 289 -5.60 24.37 -10.61
C LEU A 289 -6.01 23.53 -11.84
N GLN A 290 -5.78 24.03 -13.05
CA GLN A 290 -6.08 23.30 -14.28
C GLN A 290 -5.24 22.01 -14.40
N ALA A 291 -3.96 22.07 -14.05
CA ALA A 291 -3.10 20.90 -14.01
C ALA A 291 -3.61 19.88 -12.97
N TYR A 292 -3.97 20.34 -11.77
CA TYR A 292 -4.52 19.47 -10.72
C TYR A 292 -5.78 18.74 -11.18
N ILE A 293 -6.75 19.47 -11.77
CA ILE A 293 -7.99 18.88 -12.28
C ILE A 293 -7.69 17.85 -13.36
N THR A 294 -6.80 18.18 -14.31
CA THR A 294 -6.43 17.29 -15.41
C THR A 294 -5.81 15.98 -14.90
N TYR A 295 -4.84 16.07 -13.96
CA TYR A 295 -4.21 14.87 -13.41
C TYR A 295 -5.13 14.10 -12.48
N LEU A 296 -6.01 14.77 -11.75
CA LEU A 296 -7.04 14.10 -10.95
C LEU A 296 -7.97 13.27 -11.84
N ASP A 297 -8.45 13.84 -12.96
CA ASP A 297 -9.28 13.12 -13.92
C ASP A 297 -8.51 11.94 -14.53
N LEU A 298 -7.23 12.12 -14.87
CA LEU A 298 -6.38 11.03 -15.38
C LEU A 298 -6.22 9.90 -14.36
N CYS A 299 -6.05 10.22 -13.08
CA CYS A 299 -5.96 9.24 -11.99
C CYS A 299 -7.24 8.42 -11.86
N LEU A 300 -8.40 9.08 -11.95
CA LEU A 300 -9.71 8.46 -11.70
C LEU A 300 -10.36 7.87 -12.95
N GLN A 301 -9.87 8.23 -14.12
CA GLN A 301 -10.42 7.78 -15.40
C GLN A 301 -10.47 6.26 -15.51
N GLY A 302 -11.64 5.71 -15.77
CA GLY A 302 -11.88 4.27 -15.90
C GLY A 302 -12.24 3.56 -14.59
N PHE A 303 -12.17 4.24 -13.44
CA PHE A 303 -12.52 3.67 -12.13
C PHE A 303 -13.77 4.32 -11.54
N MET A 304 -13.73 5.63 -11.34
CA MET A 304 -14.83 6.36 -10.71
C MET A 304 -14.79 7.85 -11.10
N SER A 305 -15.89 8.57 -10.85
CA SER A 305 -15.89 10.01 -11.01
C SER A 305 -15.31 10.71 -9.77
N PRO A 306 -14.73 11.92 -9.90
CA PRO A 306 -14.28 12.70 -8.73
C PRO A 306 -15.38 12.91 -7.69
N SER A 307 -16.62 13.06 -8.13
CA SER A 307 -17.77 13.23 -7.23
C SER A 307 -18.03 12.00 -6.33
N THR A 308 -17.66 10.80 -6.77
CA THR A 308 -17.76 9.58 -5.95
C THR A 308 -16.81 9.62 -4.75
N LEU A 309 -15.69 10.35 -4.88
CA LEU A 309 -14.76 10.63 -3.79
C LEU A 309 -15.16 11.86 -2.96
N GLY A 310 -16.28 12.51 -3.27
CA GLY A 310 -16.70 13.76 -2.64
C GLY A 310 -15.97 15.00 -3.16
N ILE A 311 -15.26 14.89 -4.29
CA ILE A 311 -14.51 15.98 -4.90
C ILE A 311 -15.42 16.64 -5.96
N ASP A 312 -15.76 17.90 -5.76
CA ASP A 312 -16.58 18.68 -6.70
C ASP A 312 -15.68 19.55 -7.60
N THR A 313 -15.27 18.99 -8.72
CA THR A 313 -14.38 19.68 -9.68
C THR A 313 -15.06 20.92 -10.30
N LYS A 314 -16.40 20.94 -10.42
CA LYS A 314 -17.14 22.11 -10.95
C LYS A 314 -17.09 23.30 -10.00
N LYS A 315 -17.04 23.08 -8.69
CA LYS A 315 -16.85 24.17 -7.72
C LYS A 315 -15.41 24.68 -7.71
N LEU A 316 -14.45 23.82 -8.04
CA LEU A 316 -13.06 24.23 -8.18
C LEU A 316 -12.84 25.09 -9.43
N ASP A 317 -13.55 24.78 -10.53
CA ASP A 317 -13.44 25.50 -11.80
C ASP A 317 -14.20 26.85 -11.79
N ASN A 318 -15.18 27.01 -10.90
CA ASN A 318 -15.99 28.23 -10.77
C ASN A 318 -15.61 29.09 -9.53
N ALA A 319 -14.44 28.82 -8.92
CA ALA A 319 -13.92 29.63 -7.82
C ALA A 319 -13.22 30.90 -8.37
N GLU A 320 -13.99 31.73 -9.12
CA GLU A 320 -13.65 33.12 -9.40
C GLU A 320 -14.09 34.07 -8.27
#